data_cae5df3595a83dd9628142a118c3ac6d
#
_entry.id   cae5df3595a83dd9628142a118c3ac6d
#
_cell.length_a   1.000
_cell.length_b   1.000
_cell.length_c   1.000
_cell.angle_alpha   90.00
_cell.angle_beta   90.00
_cell.angle_gamma   90.00
#
_symmetry.space_group_name_H-M   'P 1'
#
loop_
_entity.id
_entity.type
_entity.pdbx_description
1 polymer ?
#
loop_
_entity_poly.entity_id
_entity_poly.type
_entity_poly.pdbx_seq_one_letter_code
_entity_poly.pdbx_strand_id
1 'polypeptide(L)'
;MTGYGRCHIEEDGREMTVEVKSVNHRFLDISYRLSRTLSFLDDAVRKGVSARLARGHVDVFVSYANHRQDAKEVRVDTALARAYRQALGELAAAVGKEPEIPLADYTRLPDVLTVQEKEEDQQAVRALFERALDGALDGLICMREQEGERMCADILEKIGNIERLRDSIAERAPLVVCEYRDKLQQRIAALTEGEIDEARLLTEVAIFADRAAIDEELVRLKSHAEAIRETAALAEPVGRKLDFLVQELNREVNTIGSKASDTAIAQAVVSAKGEIEKLREQVQNVE
;
A
#
# COMPACT_ATOMS: atom_id res chain seq x y z
N MET A 1 -1.43 1.65 -0.45
CA MET A 1 -1.57 1.13 0.94
C MET A 1 -1.00 -0.28 0.99
N THR A 2 -0.47 -0.69 2.14
CA THR A 2 0.01 -2.04 2.39
C THR A 2 -1.09 -2.85 3.09
N GLY A 3 -1.08 -4.17 2.96
CA GLY A 3 -2.07 -5.00 3.61
C GLY A 3 -1.61 -6.44 3.80
N TYR A 4 -2.14 -7.08 4.82
CA TYR A 4 -1.93 -8.48 5.12
C TYR A 4 -3.23 -9.12 5.58
N GLY A 5 -3.51 -10.29 5.06
CA GLY A 5 -4.61 -11.11 5.53
C GLY A 5 -4.23 -12.59 5.55
N ARG A 6 -4.75 -13.31 6.51
CA ARG A 6 -4.55 -14.75 6.65
C ARG A 6 -5.87 -15.40 7.04
N CYS A 7 -6.18 -16.48 6.38
CA CYS A 7 -7.29 -17.34 6.77
C CYS A 7 -6.84 -18.77 6.86
N HIS A 8 -7.27 -19.46 7.89
CA HIS A 8 -6.99 -20.87 8.12
C HIS A 8 -8.33 -21.59 8.29
N ILE A 9 -8.54 -22.65 7.53
CA ILE A 9 -9.76 -23.47 7.57
C ILE A 9 -9.36 -24.93 7.69
N GLU A 10 -9.97 -25.61 8.65
CA GLU A 10 -9.88 -27.06 8.80
C GLU A 10 -11.28 -27.65 8.65
N GLU A 11 -11.46 -28.56 7.69
CA GLU A 11 -12.74 -29.20 7.39
C GLU A 11 -12.53 -30.58 6.78
N ASP A 12 -13.26 -31.58 7.24
CA ASP A 12 -13.21 -32.97 6.75
C ASP A 12 -11.77 -33.56 6.71
N GLY A 13 -10.94 -33.21 7.69
CA GLY A 13 -9.55 -33.65 7.75
C GLY A 13 -8.65 -32.99 6.69
N ARG A 14 -9.08 -31.92 6.06
CA ARG A 14 -8.30 -31.06 5.17
C ARG A 14 -8.01 -29.73 5.87
N GLU A 15 -6.78 -29.32 5.81
CA GLU A 15 -6.30 -28.06 6.37
C GLU A 15 -5.84 -27.15 5.22
N MET A 16 -6.42 -25.96 5.13
CA MET A 16 -6.08 -24.95 4.14
C MET A 16 -5.70 -23.65 4.84
N THR A 17 -4.52 -23.13 4.55
CA THR A 17 -4.09 -21.80 4.99
C THR A 17 -3.78 -20.96 3.77
N VAL A 18 -4.42 -19.81 3.68
CA VAL A 18 -4.16 -18.79 2.65
C VAL A 18 -3.65 -17.53 3.33
N GLU A 19 -2.50 -17.05 2.90
CA GLU A 19 -1.93 -15.76 3.31
C GLU A 19 -1.84 -14.87 2.08
N VAL A 20 -2.32 -13.63 2.22
CA VAL A 20 -2.29 -12.61 1.17
C VAL A 20 -1.55 -11.39 1.69
N LYS A 21 -0.52 -10.96 0.96
CA LYS A 21 0.23 -9.74 1.24
C LYS A 21 0.09 -8.79 0.07
N SER A 22 -0.07 -7.51 0.34
CA SER A 22 -0.19 -6.49 -0.68
C SER A 22 0.73 -5.31 -0.37
N VAL A 23 1.45 -4.83 -1.39
CA VAL A 23 2.23 -3.59 -1.33
C VAL A 23 1.76 -2.64 -2.42
N ASN A 24 2.01 -1.34 -2.21
CA ASN A 24 1.60 -0.30 -3.17
C ASN A 24 2.26 -0.52 -4.53
N HIS A 25 1.43 -0.63 -5.59
CA HIS A 25 1.89 -0.73 -6.97
C HIS A 25 0.86 -0.10 -7.91
N ARG A 26 1.33 0.46 -9.04
CA ARG A 26 0.49 1.20 -10.00
C ARG A 26 -0.59 0.34 -10.66
N PHE A 27 -0.30 -0.93 -10.91
CA PHE A 27 -1.19 -1.90 -11.56
C PHE A 27 -1.42 -3.08 -10.61
N LEU A 28 -2.46 -3.86 -10.86
CA LEU A 28 -2.64 -5.13 -10.18
C LEU A 28 -1.65 -6.15 -10.75
N ASP A 29 -0.72 -6.59 -9.91
CA ASP A 29 0.25 -7.63 -10.21
C ASP A 29 0.09 -8.73 -9.16
N ILE A 30 -0.19 -9.96 -9.61
CA ILE A 30 -0.52 -11.07 -8.73
C ILE A 30 0.58 -12.13 -8.85
N SER A 31 1.30 -12.33 -7.78
CA SER A 31 2.28 -13.40 -7.60
C SER A 31 1.72 -14.45 -6.64
N TYR A 32 1.87 -15.73 -6.95
CA TYR A 32 1.43 -16.79 -6.05
C TYR A 32 2.30 -18.03 -6.16
N ARG A 33 2.35 -18.80 -5.08
CA ARG A 33 3.09 -20.05 -5.01
C ARG A 33 2.14 -21.16 -4.63
N LEU A 34 1.89 -22.06 -5.57
CA LEU A 34 1.09 -23.28 -5.39
C LEU A 34 1.98 -24.52 -5.48
N SER A 35 1.67 -25.55 -4.72
CA SER A 35 2.25 -26.89 -4.93
C SER A 35 1.75 -27.47 -6.25
N ARG A 36 2.45 -28.45 -6.81
CA ARG A 36 2.02 -29.14 -8.03
C ARG A 36 0.62 -29.74 -7.91
N THR A 37 0.26 -30.20 -6.75
CA THR A 37 -1.05 -30.79 -6.43
C THR A 37 -2.19 -29.78 -6.47
N LEU A 38 -1.88 -28.48 -6.32
CA LEU A 38 -2.84 -27.38 -6.31
C LEU A 38 -2.83 -26.53 -7.58
N SER A 39 -2.10 -26.91 -8.63
CA SER A 39 -1.98 -26.13 -9.86
C SER A 39 -3.33 -25.86 -10.56
N PHE A 40 -4.34 -26.70 -10.32
CA PHE A 40 -5.69 -26.47 -10.82
C PHE A 40 -6.42 -25.26 -10.20
N LEU A 41 -5.84 -24.64 -9.14
CA LEU A 41 -6.37 -23.45 -8.48
C LEU A 41 -5.87 -22.12 -9.11
N ASP A 42 -4.96 -22.15 -10.08
CA ASP A 42 -4.35 -20.98 -10.72
C ASP A 42 -5.41 -19.94 -11.14
N ASP A 43 -6.44 -20.40 -11.85
CA ASP A 43 -7.54 -19.53 -12.30
C ASP A 43 -8.36 -18.97 -11.12
N ALA A 44 -8.55 -19.76 -10.08
CA ALA A 44 -9.32 -19.35 -8.91
C ALA A 44 -8.59 -18.24 -8.12
N VAL A 45 -7.25 -18.36 -7.98
CA VAL A 45 -6.43 -17.31 -7.37
C VAL A 45 -6.59 -15.99 -8.12
N ARG A 46 -6.36 -16.03 -9.44
CA ARG A 46 -6.43 -14.80 -10.28
C ARG A 46 -7.79 -14.15 -10.24
N LYS A 47 -8.85 -14.93 -10.40
CA LYS A 47 -10.24 -14.44 -10.39
C LYS A 47 -10.64 -13.89 -9.04
N GLY A 48 -10.34 -14.58 -7.95
CA GLY A 48 -10.67 -14.16 -6.59
C GLY A 48 -9.99 -12.85 -6.22
N VAL A 49 -8.67 -12.73 -6.47
CA VAL A 49 -7.93 -11.50 -6.18
C VAL A 49 -8.39 -10.34 -7.07
N SER A 50 -8.55 -10.57 -8.39
CA SER A 50 -8.96 -9.49 -9.33
C SER A 50 -10.39 -9.01 -9.12
N ALA A 51 -11.27 -9.82 -8.54
CA ALA A 51 -12.62 -9.42 -8.19
C ALA A 51 -12.68 -8.44 -7.00
N ARG A 52 -11.68 -8.49 -6.13
CA ARG A 52 -11.67 -7.73 -4.87
C ARG A 52 -10.65 -6.58 -4.86
N LEU A 53 -9.59 -6.65 -5.66
CA LEU A 53 -8.50 -5.68 -5.68
C LEU A 53 -8.30 -5.13 -7.08
N ALA A 54 -8.26 -3.79 -7.20
CA ALA A 54 -8.10 -3.10 -8.48
C ALA A 54 -6.63 -2.81 -8.82
N ARG A 55 -5.74 -2.73 -7.80
CA ARG A 55 -4.31 -2.44 -7.95
C ARG A 55 -3.50 -2.93 -6.76
N GLY A 56 -2.18 -2.96 -6.92
CA GLY A 56 -1.22 -3.41 -5.90
C GLY A 56 -0.42 -4.60 -6.41
N HIS A 57 0.77 -4.82 -5.86
CA HIS A 57 1.46 -6.09 -6.00
C HIS A 57 1.00 -7.01 -4.88
N VAL A 58 0.40 -8.14 -5.23
CA VAL A 58 -0.27 -9.06 -4.31
C VAL A 58 0.43 -10.41 -4.35
N ASP A 59 1.01 -10.81 -3.23
CA ASP A 59 1.59 -12.13 -3.04
C ASP A 59 0.58 -13.04 -2.32
N VAL A 60 0.25 -14.18 -2.92
CA VAL A 60 -0.63 -15.20 -2.34
C VAL A 60 0.15 -16.46 -2.03
N PHE A 61 0.15 -16.86 -0.77
CA PHE A 61 0.78 -18.09 -0.30
C PHE A 61 -0.31 -19.05 0.13
N VAL A 62 -0.26 -20.27 -0.40
CA VAL A 62 -1.23 -21.33 -0.11
C VAL A 62 -0.52 -22.52 0.49
N SER A 63 -0.94 -22.93 1.66
CA SER A 63 -0.53 -24.17 2.32
C SER A 63 -1.73 -25.10 2.46
N TYR A 64 -1.56 -26.34 2.07
CA TYR A 64 -2.59 -27.36 2.13
C TYR A 64 -2.03 -28.64 2.74
N ALA A 65 -2.76 -29.22 3.67
CA ALA A 65 -2.47 -30.54 4.23
C ALA A 65 -3.74 -31.40 4.23
N ASN A 66 -3.57 -32.67 3.87
CA ASN A 66 -4.63 -33.68 3.92
C ASN A 66 -4.31 -34.70 5.04
N HIS A 67 -5.08 -34.63 6.11
CA HIS A 67 -4.99 -35.51 7.28
C HIS A 67 -6.03 -36.64 7.30
N ARG A 68 -6.75 -36.84 6.19
CA ARG A 68 -7.77 -37.87 6.08
C ARG A 68 -7.15 -39.24 6.17
N GLN A 69 -7.83 -40.17 6.81
CA GLN A 69 -7.38 -41.54 6.95
C GLN A 69 -7.26 -42.29 5.61
N ASP A 70 -8.06 -41.83 4.59
CA ASP A 70 -8.07 -42.41 3.24
C ASP A 70 -7.16 -41.64 2.25
N ALA A 71 -6.31 -40.71 2.75
CA ALA A 71 -5.44 -39.90 1.92
C ALA A 71 -4.32 -40.66 1.23
N LYS A 72 -3.99 -41.84 1.74
CA LYS A 72 -2.91 -42.70 1.21
C LYS A 72 -3.44 -44.08 0.83
N GLU A 73 -3.00 -44.54 -0.32
CA GLU A 73 -3.27 -45.88 -0.84
C GLU A 73 -1.95 -46.64 -0.99
N VAL A 74 -1.98 -47.89 -0.54
CA VAL A 74 -0.84 -48.80 -0.77
C VAL A 74 -1.11 -49.56 -2.06
N ARG A 75 -0.29 -49.33 -3.07
CA ARG A 75 -0.37 -50.00 -4.36
C ARG A 75 0.67 -51.12 -4.44
N VAL A 76 0.21 -52.29 -4.88
CA VAL A 76 1.08 -53.45 -5.08
C VAL A 76 1.33 -53.62 -6.58
N ASP A 77 2.60 -53.57 -7.02
CA ASP A 77 2.98 -53.96 -8.37
C ASP A 77 3.18 -55.48 -8.45
N THR A 78 2.13 -56.19 -8.82
CA THR A 78 2.14 -57.64 -8.93
C THR A 78 3.00 -58.15 -10.08
N ALA A 79 3.20 -57.33 -11.15
CA ALA A 79 4.05 -57.70 -12.27
C ALA A 79 5.53 -57.66 -11.86
N LEU A 80 5.92 -56.57 -11.18
CA LEU A 80 7.28 -56.44 -10.65
C LEU A 80 7.58 -57.48 -9.56
N ALA A 81 6.62 -57.80 -8.69
CA ALA A 81 6.77 -58.84 -7.70
C ALA A 81 7.03 -60.21 -8.33
N ARG A 82 6.36 -60.52 -9.43
CA ARG A 82 6.61 -61.76 -10.20
C ARG A 82 8.00 -61.77 -10.85
N ALA A 83 8.43 -60.67 -11.41
CA ALA A 83 9.75 -60.51 -12.02
C ALA A 83 10.87 -60.72 -10.98
N TYR A 84 10.73 -60.11 -9.79
CA TYR A 84 11.66 -60.36 -8.67
C TYR A 84 11.69 -61.81 -8.25
N ARG A 85 10.54 -62.47 -8.14
CA ARG A 85 10.47 -63.91 -7.81
C ARG A 85 11.21 -64.75 -8.84
N GLN A 86 11.05 -64.47 -10.13
CA GLN A 86 11.76 -65.19 -11.17
C GLN A 86 13.26 -64.98 -11.09
N ALA A 87 13.73 -63.73 -10.97
CA ALA A 87 15.15 -63.40 -10.87
C ALA A 87 15.81 -64.03 -9.63
N LEU A 88 15.10 -64.03 -8.51
CA LEU A 88 15.59 -64.67 -7.28
C LEU A 88 15.61 -66.19 -7.41
N GLY A 89 14.68 -66.79 -8.19
CA GLY A 89 14.73 -68.22 -8.53
C GLY A 89 15.94 -68.55 -9.40
N GLU A 90 16.25 -67.75 -10.40
CA GLU A 90 17.46 -67.93 -11.25
C GLU A 90 18.75 -67.79 -10.42
N LEU A 91 18.81 -66.82 -9.49
CA LEU A 91 19.92 -66.58 -8.60
C LEU A 91 20.09 -67.79 -7.60
N ALA A 92 19.00 -68.28 -7.06
CA ALA A 92 19.03 -69.48 -6.13
C ALA A 92 19.54 -70.69 -6.85
N ALA A 93 19.14 -70.96 -8.08
CA ALA A 93 19.66 -72.08 -8.89
C ALA A 93 21.15 -71.88 -9.18
N ALA A 94 21.64 -70.74 -9.44
CA ALA A 94 23.05 -70.42 -9.70
C ALA A 94 23.94 -70.61 -8.46
N VAL A 95 23.40 -70.40 -7.24
CA VAL A 95 24.14 -70.54 -5.96
C VAL A 95 23.82 -71.85 -5.24
N GLY A 96 23.02 -72.73 -5.85
CA GLY A 96 22.71 -74.06 -5.27
C GLY A 96 21.81 -74.01 -4.02
N LYS A 97 20.93 -73.00 -3.92
CA LYS A 97 19.98 -72.87 -2.79
C LYS A 97 18.54 -73.03 -3.29
N GLU A 98 17.62 -73.36 -2.41
CA GLU A 98 16.19 -73.32 -2.75
C GLU A 98 15.63 -71.88 -2.61
N PRO A 99 14.74 -71.46 -3.52
CA PRO A 99 14.19 -70.06 -3.51
C PRO A 99 12.98 -69.98 -2.58
N GLU A 100 13.17 -70.01 -1.26
CA GLU A 100 12.11 -69.63 -0.32
C GLU A 100 12.18 -68.11 -0.04
N ILE A 101 11.21 -67.38 -0.54
CA ILE A 101 11.07 -65.92 -0.27
C ILE A 101 9.84 -65.77 0.62
N PRO A 102 10.02 -65.47 1.91
CA PRO A 102 8.89 -65.12 2.78
C PRO A 102 8.14 -63.90 2.27
N LEU A 103 6.82 -63.88 2.44
CA LEU A 103 5.99 -62.77 1.97
C LEU A 103 6.47 -61.42 2.54
N ALA A 104 7.01 -61.41 3.76
CA ALA A 104 7.58 -60.22 4.38
C ALA A 104 8.77 -59.60 3.60
N ASP A 105 9.53 -60.43 2.87
CA ASP A 105 10.68 -59.92 2.10
C ASP A 105 10.27 -59.20 0.84
N TYR A 106 9.08 -59.47 0.27
CA TYR A 106 8.51 -58.71 -0.84
C TYR A 106 8.24 -57.25 -0.45
N THR A 107 7.97 -56.95 0.83
CA THR A 107 7.75 -55.58 1.31
C THR A 107 9.05 -54.74 1.31
N ARG A 108 10.21 -55.42 1.23
CA ARG A 108 11.54 -54.78 1.20
C ARG A 108 12.08 -54.61 -0.23
N LEU A 109 11.44 -55.26 -1.21
CA LEU A 109 11.85 -55.11 -2.61
C LEU A 109 11.45 -53.73 -3.14
N PRO A 110 12.37 -53.02 -3.78
CA PRO A 110 12.07 -51.69 -4.34
C PRO A 110 10.84 -51.73 -5.23
N ASP A 111 9.98 -50.71 -5.09
CA ASP A 111 8.82 -50.44 -5.93
C ASP A 111 7.73 -51.52 -6.01
N VAL A 112 7.87 -52.64 -5.28
CA VAL A 112 6.81 -53.66 -5.19
C VAL A 112 5.61 -53.19 -4.39
N LEU A 113 5.87 -52.42 -3.32
CA LEU A 113 4.86 -51.73 -2.54
C LEU A 113 5.15 -50.24 -2.59
N THR A 114 4.24 -49.49 -3.15
CA THR A 114 4.33 -48.03 -3.19
C THR A 114 3.16 -47.42 -2.44
N VAL A 115 3.49 -46.42 -1.59
CA VAL A 115 2.48 -45.61 -0.93
C VAL A 115 2.25 -44.42 -1.83
N GLN A 116 1.06 -44.27 -2.37
CA GLN A 116 0.66 -43.16 -3.24
C GLN A 116 -0.40 -42.33 -2.52
N GLU A 117 -0.35 -41.01 -2.77
CA GLU A 117 -1.45 -40.15 -2.37
C GLU A 117 -2.64 -40.43 -3.30
N LYS A 118 -3.81 -40.64 -2.68
CA LYS A 118 -5.06 -40.82 -3.46
C LYS A 118 -5.43 -39.50 -4.12
N GLU A 119 -5.97 -39.60 -5.33
CA GLU A 119 -6.47 -38.40 -6.01
C GLU A 119 -7.50 -37.66 -5.17
N GLU A 120 -7.27 -36.36 -4.99
CA GLU A 120 -8.14 -35.48 -4.25
C GLU A 120 -9.39 -35.10 -5.05
N ASP A 121 -10.49 -34.90 -4.35
CA ASP A 121 -11.65 -34.24 -4.94
C ASP A 121 -11.34 -32.75 -5.16
N GLN A 122 -10.98 -32.42 -6.40
CA GLN A 122 -10.60 -31.08 -6.81
C GLN A 122 -11.70 -30.04 -6.53
N GLN A 123 -12.99 -30.45 -6.60
CA GLN A 123 -14.10 -29.53 -6.33
C GLN A 123 -14.19 -29.19 -4.85
N ALA A 124 -14.04 -30.16 -3.97
CA ALA A 124 -14.03 -29.94 -2.54
C ALA A 124 -12.83 -29.07 -2.09
N VAL A 125 -11.63 -29.37 -2.61
CA VAL A 125 -10.41 -28.58 -2.34
C VAL A 125 -10.56 -27.16 -2.86
N ARG A 126 -11.14 -26.97 -4.05
CA ARG A 126 -11.39 -25.66 -4.63
C ARG A 126 -12.38 -24.83 -3.78
N ALA A 127 -13.48 -25.42 -3.35
CA ALA A 127 -14.45 -24.73 -2.49
C ALA A 127 -13.84 -24.32 -1.15
N LEU A 128 -12.98 -25.17 -0.56
CA LEU A 128 -12.25 -24.85 0.64
C LEU A 128 -11.27 -23.70 0.42
N PHE A 129 -10.54 -23.72 -0.70
CA PHE A 129 -9.61 -22.67 -1.08
C PHE A 129 -10.32 -21.33 -1.29
N GLU A 130 -11.43 -21.29 -2.05
CA GLU A 130 -12.18 -20.07 -2.32
C GLU A 130 -12.65 -19.41 -1.02
N ARG A 131 -13.16 -20.16 -0.05
CA ARG A 131 -13.52 -19.65 1.28
C ARG A 131 -12.30 -19.13 2.07
N ALA A 132 -11.20 -19.84 2.03
CA ALA A 132 -9.98 -19.41 2.71
C ALA A 132 -9.38 -18.14 2.06
N LEU A 133 -9.42 -18.03 0.73
CA LEU A 133 -8.98 -16.86 -0.01
C LEU A 133 -9.86 -15.65 0.32
N ASP A 134 -11.19 -15.82 0.32
CA ASP A 134 -12.13 -14.75 0.66
C ASP A 134 -11.87 -14.22 2.07
N GLY A 135 -11.72 -15.10 3.07
CA GLY A 135 -11.41 -14.71 4.43
C GLY A 135 -10.05 -14.00 4.56
N ALA A 136 -9.03 -14.42 3.80
CA ALA A 136 -7.73 -13.74 3.78
C ALA A 136 -7.83 -12.36 3.10
N LEU A 137 -8.60 -12.24 2.01
CA LEU A 137 -8.84 -10.97 1.33
C LEU A 137 -9.65 -9.99 2.21
N ASP A 138 -10.64 -10.47 2.95
CA ASP A 138 -11.38 -9.65 3.92
C ASP A 138 -10.46 -9.07 5.00
N GLY A 139 -9.55 -9.88 5.54
CA GLY A 139 -8.56 -9.41 6.49
C GLY A 139 -7.62 -8.36 5.90
N LEU A 140 -7.16 -8.56 4.67
CA LEU A 140 -6.32 -7.61 3.95
C LEU A 140 -7.05 -6.29 3.68
N ILE A 141 -8.30 -6.33 3.22
CA ILE A 141 -9.12 -5.15 2.94
C ILE A 141 -9.34 -4.36 4.23
N CYS A 142 -9.74 -5.02 5.30
CA CYS A 142 -9.94 -4.38 6.61
C CYS A 142 -8.66 -3.66 7.10
N MET A 143 -7.49 -4.28 6.93
CA MET A 143 -6.21 -3.64 7.28
C MET A 143 -5.94 -2.41 6.41
N ARG A 144 -6.24 -2.45 5.10
CA ARG A 144 -6.08 -1.31 4.18
C ARG A 144 -7.04 -0.16 4.51
N GLU A 145 -8.27 -0.48 4.90
CA GLU A 145 -9.25 0.52 5.34
C GLU A 145 -8.77 1.24 6.60
N GLN A 146 -8.29 0.49 7.60
CA GLN A 146 -7.73 1.08 8.82
C GLN A 146 -6.49 1.95 8.56
N GLU A 147 -5.60 1.52 7.64
CA GLU A 147 -4.46 2.33 7.21
C GLU A 147 -4.94 3.62 6.53
N GLY A 148 -5.93 3.50 5.64
CA GLY A 148 -6.54 4.65 4.93
C GLY A 148 -7.16 5.67 5.87
N GLU A 149 -7.91 5.23 6.88
CA GLU A 149 -8.49 6.11 7.91
C GLU A 149 -7.41 6.89 8.67
N ARG A 150 -6.32 6.21 9.06
CA ARG A 150 -5.18 6.86 9.75
C ARG A 150 -4.50 7.89 8.85
N MET A 151 -4.29 7.55 7.59
CA MET A 151 -3.69 8.46 6.61
C MET A 151 -4.58 9.67 6.34
N CYS A 152 -5.89 9.48 6.24
CA CYS A 152 -6.86 10.56 6.10
C CYS A 152 -6.81 11.51 7.29
N ALA A 153 -6.80 10.99 8.52
CA ALA A 153 -6.68 11.80 9.73
C ALA A 153 -5.38 12.62 9.75
N ASP A 154 -4.25 12.02 9.37
CA ASP A 154 -2.94 12.70 9.29
C ASP A 154 -2.92 13.79 8.21
N ILE A 155 -3.52 13.54 7.05
CA ILE A 155 -3.70 14.55 5.98
C ILE A 155 -4.51 15.75 6.50
N LEU A 156 -5.64 15.49 7.15
CA LEU A 156 -6.52 16.53 7.69
C LEU A 156 -5.84 17.36 8.79
N GLU A 157 -5.01 16.75 9.63
CA GLU A 157 -4.20 17.45 10.63
C GLU A 157 -3.21 18.41 9.96
N LYS A 158 -2.46 17.95 8.95
CA LYS A 158 -1.49 18.78 8.23
C LYS A 158 -2.13 19.92 7.48
N ILE A 159 -3.29 19.69 6.88
CA ILE A 159 -4.09 20.77 6.27
C ILE A 159 -4.49 21.79 7.32
N GLY A 160 -4.93 21.39 8.51
CA GLY A 160 -5.22 22.29 9.61
C GLY A 160 -4.02 23.13 10.07
N ASN A 161 -2.81 22.55 10.03
CA ASN A 161 -1.57 23.28 10.32
C ASN A 161 -1.28 24.35 9.25
N ILE A 162 -1.45 24.00 7.96
CA ILE A 162 -1.25 24.93 6.84
C ILE A 162 -2.26 26.08 6.91
N GLU A 163 -3.52 25.81 7.22
CA GLU A 163 -4.55 26.83 7.39
C GLU A 163 -4.22 27.81 8.53
N ARG A 164 -3.75 27.31 9.68
CA ARG A 164 -3.30 28.17 10.80
C ARG A 164 -2.14 29.06 10.39
N LEU A 165 -1.18 28.54 9.64
CA LEU A 165 -0.05 29.32 9.14
C LEU A 165 -0.52 30.37 8.13
N ARG A 166 -1.46 30.02 7.22
CA ARG A 166 -2.10 30.98 6.31
C ARG A 166 -2.78 32.10 7.07
N ASP A 167 -3.54 31.80 8.12
CA ASP A 167 -4.23 32.81 8.93
C ASP A 167 -3.24 33.76 9.61
N SER A 168 -2.15 33.22 10.15
CA SER A 168 -1.09 34.07 10.77
C SER A 168 -0.42 34.99 9.72
N ILE A 169 -0.25 34.53 8.50
CA ILE A 169 0.27 35.36 7.39
C ILE A 169 -0.75 36.43 7.01
N ALA A 170 -2.04 36.08 6.92
CA ALA A 170 -3.11 37.04 6.60
C ALA A 170 -3.24 38.15 7.65
N GLU A 171 -3.08 37.84 8.92
CA GLU A 171 -3.07 38.84 10.01
C GLU A 171 -1.84 39.74 9.95
N ARG A 172 -0.68 39.21 9.57
CA ARG A 172 0.59 39.94 9.53
C ARG A 172 0.72 40.85 8.30
N ALA A 173 0.21 40.44 7.14
CA ALA A 173 0.41 41.09 5.87
C ALA A 173 0.05 42.61 5.88
N PRO A 174 -1.12 43.05 6.40
CA PRO A 174 -1.45 44.48 6.43
C PRO A 174 -0.52 45.28 7.35
N LEU A 175 0.00 44.67 8.42
CA LEU A 175 0.92 45.35 9.35
C LEU A 175 2.27 45.67 8.70
N VAL A 176 2.72 44.82 7.78
CA VAL A 176 3.99 45.02 7.04
C VAL A 176 3.98 46.30 6.23
N VAL A 177 2.86 46.58 5.57
CA VAL A 177 2.71 47.83 4.79
C VAL A 177 2.71 49.06 5.70
N CYS A 178 2.01 48.99 6.84
CA CYS A 178 2.01 50.10 7.83
C CYS A 178 3.42 50.33 8.41
N GLU A 179 4.12 49.30 8.81
CA GLU A 179 5.48 49.39 9.33
C GLU A 179 6.48 49.91 8.29
N TYR A 180 6.29 49.51 7.02
CA TYR A 180 7.12 50.02 5.92
C TYR A 180 6.92 51.53 5.75
N ARG A 181 5.67 52.03 5.75
CA ARG A 181 5.36 53.44 5.67
C ARG A 181 6.05 54.24 6.80
N ASP A 182 5.91 53.76 8.05
CA ASP A 182 6.45 54.44 9.23
C ASP A 182 7.99 54.48 9.19
N LYS A 183 8.63 53.38 8.83
CA LYS A 183 10.10 53.29 8.63
C LYS A 183 10.59 54.21 7.51
N LEU A 184 9.85 54.28 6.38
CA LEU A 184 10.21 55.13 5.26
C LEU A 184 10.09 56.63 5.66
N GLN A 185 9.03 57.01 6.34
CA GLN A 185 8.82 58.34 6.86
C GLN A 185 9.93 58.78 7.81
N GLN A 186 10.31 57.92 8.78
CA GLN A 186 11.42 58.18 9.71
C GLN A 186 12.75 58.33 8.96
N ARG A 187 12.99 57.52 7.94
CA ARG A 187 14.24 57.57 7.16
C ARG A 187 14.33 58.87 6.34
N ILE A 188 13.22 59.29 5.75
CA ILE A 188 13.18 60.55 5.02
C ILE A 188 13.41 61.75 5.98
N ALA A 189 12.74 61.77 7.13
CA ALA A 189 12.92 62.82 8.14
C ALA A 189 14.37 62.92 8.65
N ALA A 190 15.09 61.79 8.73
CA ALA A 190 16.50 61.77 9.17
C ALA A 190 17.49 62.23 8.07
N LEU A 191 17.05 62.26 6.78
CA LEU A 191 17.89 62.64 5.64
C LEU A 191 17.61 64.01 5.08
N THR A 192 16.46 64.64 5.44
CA THR A 192 16.01 65.94 4.90
C THR A 192 15.70 66.88 6.05
N GLU A 193 16.16 68.15 5.92
CA GLU A 193 15.85 69.26 6.89
C GLU A 193 14.51 69.94 6.59
N GLY A 194 13.71 69.42 5.58
CA GLY A 194 12.48 70.01 5.10
C GLY A 194 11.22 69.20 5.38
N GLU A 195 10.07 69.75 5.05
CA GLU A 195 8.78 69.03 5.10
C GLU A 195 8.81 67.78 4.19
N ILE A 196 8.23 66.68 4.67
CA ILE A 196 8.08 65.47 3.89
C ILE A 196 6.99 65.68 2.82
N ASP A 197 7.29 65.42 1.55
CA ASP A 197 6.30 65.37 0.49
C ASP A 197 5.43 64.10 0.68
N GLU A 198 4.25 64.29 1.30
CA GLU A 198 3.30 63.23 1.59
C GLU A 198 2.81 62.51 0.33
N ALA A 199 2.61 63.23 -0.81
CA ALA A 199 2.14 62.63 -2.06
C ALA A 199 3.18 61.61 -2.60
N ARG A 200 4.46 61.97 -2.49
CA ARG A 200 5.56 61.11 -2.92
C ARG A 200 5.74 59.91 -1.98
N LEU A 201 5.62 60.15 -0.65
CA LEU A 201 5.64 59.06 0.35
C LEU A 201 4.52 58.02 0.09
N LEU A 202 3.28 58.49 -0.11
CA LEU A 202 2.14 57.62 -0.39
C LEU A 202 2.31 56.86 -1.71
N THR A 203 2.91 57.47 -2.74
CA THR A 203 3.21 56.77 -3.99
C THR A 203 4.19 55.60 -3.78
N GLU A 204 5.27 55.82 -3.05
CA GLU A 204 6.25 54.72 -2.75
C GLU A 204 5.62 53.63 -1.89
N VAL A 205 4.78 53.98 -0.92
CA VAL A 205 4.04 53.00 -0.10
C VAL A 205 3.06 52.20 -0.95
N ALA A 206 2.37 52.84 -1.90
CA ALA A 206 1.46 52.11 -2.81
C ALA A 206 2.21 51.11 -3.70
N ILE A 207 3.35 51.53 -4.27
CA ILE A 207 4.21 50.63 -5.07
C ILE A 207 4.72 49.44 -4.22
N PHE A 208 5.09 49.67 -2.97
CA PHE A 208 5.48 48.61 -2.07
C PHE A 208 4.30 47.66 -1.74
N ALA A 209 3.12 48.22 -1.44
CA ALA A 209 1.91 47.46 -1.15
C ALA A 209 1.53 46.53 -2.31
N ASP A 210 1.56 47.05 -3.56
CA ASP A 210 1.30 46.25 -4.75
C ASP A 210 2.29 45.07 -4.90
N ARG A 211 3.58 45.31 -4.63
CA ARG A 211 4.61 44.26 -4.69
C ARG A 211 4.48 43.20 -3.59
N ALA A 212 4.04 43.63 -2.40
CA ALA A 212 3.85 42.78 -1.23
C ALA A 212 2.44 42.17 -1.16
N ALA A 213 1.56 42.48 -2.12
CA ALA A 213 0.19 41.96 -2.15
C ALA A 213 0.20 40.41 -2.32
N ILE A 214 -0.41 39.72 -1.34
CA ILE A 214 -0.50 38.27 -1.28
C ILE A 214 -1.93 37.76 -1.05
N ASP A 215 -2.91 38.62 -1.18
CA ASP A 215 -4.31 38.31 -0.89
C ASP A 215 -4.86 37.22 -1.80
N GLU A 216 -4.49 37.24 -3.08
CA GLU A 216 -4.92 36.23 -4.05
C GLU A 216 -4.35 34.87 -3.71
N GLU A 217 -3.08 34.79 -3.37
CA GLU A 217 -2.39 33.55 -2.96
C GLU A 217 -2.99 32.98 -1.67
N LEU A 218 -3.35 33.82 -0.70
CA LEU A 218 -4.01 33.41 0.54
C LEU A 218 -5.40 32.82 0.28
N VAL A 219 -6.17 33.41 -0.63
CA VAL A 219 -7.50 32.91 -1.05
C VAL A 219 -7.35 31.59 -1.79
N ARG A 220 -6.39 31.47 -2.72
CA ARG A 220 -6.13 30.23 -3.47
C ARG A 220 -5.66 29.11 -2.54
N LEU A 221 -4.76 29.44 -1.60
CA LEU A 221 -4.26 28.49 -0.61
C LEU A 221 -5.41 27.91 0.23
N LYS A 222 -6.37 28.75 0.63
CA LYS A 222 -7.58 28.31 1.33
C LYS A 222 -8.42 27.37 0.45
N SER A 223 -8.69 27.77 -0.79
CA SER A 223 -9.51 26.96 -1.71
C SER A 223 -8.90 25.58 -1.99
N HIS A 224 -7.56 25.52 -2.14
CA HIS A 224 -6.87 24.24 -2.34
C HIS A 224 -6.91 23.38 -1.08
N ALA A 225 -6.79 23.97 0.13
CA ALA A 225 -6.93 23.26 1.39
C ALA A 225 -8.35 22.66 1.55
N GLU A 226 -9.38 23.44 1.25
CA GLU A 226 -10.78 22.97 1.24
C GLU A 226 -10.98 21.83 0.23
N ALA A 227 -10.45 21.96 -0.99
CA ALA A 227 -10.54 20.93 -2.01
C ALA A 227 -9.82 19.61 -1.61
N ILE A 228 -8.72 19.69 -0.84
CA ILE A 228 -8.06 18.49 -0.29
C ILE A 228 -8.98 17.81 0.74
N ARG A 229 -9.61 18.56 1.65
CA ARG A 229 -10.56 18.01 2.62
C ARG A 229 -11.71 17.28 1.96
N GLU A 230 -12.33 17.91 0.96
CA GLU A 230 -13.42 17.31 0.18
C GLU A 230 -12.95 16.05 -0.56
N THR A 231 -11.77 16.12 -1.18
CA THR A 231 -11.21 15.00 -1.95
C THR A 231 -10.87 13.82 -1.05
N ALA A 232 -10.31 14.07 0.15
CA ALA A 232 -9.96 13.03 1.11
C ALA A 232 -11.18 12.29 1.70
N ALA A 233 -12.37 12.89 1.61
CA ALA A 233 -13.63 12.28 2.06
C ALA A 233 -14.31 11.39 0.98
N LEU A 234 -13.79 11.36 -0.25
CA LEU A 234 -14.37 10.57 -1.33
C LEU A 234 -14.04 9.08 -1.19
N ALA A 235 -14.98 8.23 -1.56
CA ALA A 235 -14.82 6.78 -1.56
C ALA A 235 -14.23 6.21 -2.87
N GLU A 236 -13.52 7.03 -3.64
CA GLU A 236 -12.89 6.67 -4.90
C GLU A 236 -11.36 6.86 -4.86
N PRO A 237 -10.59 6.29 -5.80
CA PRO A 237 -9.14 6.51 -5.85
C PRO A 237 -8.77 7.97 -6.02
N VAL A 238 -8.26 8.62 -4.97
CA VAL A 238 -8.04 10.07 -4.91
C VAL A 238 -6.58 10.51 -5.02
N GLY A 239 -5.63 9.59 -4.97
CA GLY A 239 -4.20 9.89 -4.85
C GLY A 239 -3.68 10.89 -5.88
N ARG A 240 -4.05 10.77 -7.17
CA ARG A 240 -3.61 11.71 -8.23
C ARG A 240 -4.17 13.12 -8.05
N LYS A 241 -5.43 13.22 -7.62
CA LYS A 241 -6.09 14.51 -7.41
C LYS A 241 -5.49 15.23 -6.19
N LEU A 242 -5.21 14.46 -5.13
CA LEU A 242 -4.51 14.98 -3.95
C LEU A 242 -3.09 15.44 -4.29
N ASP A 243 -2.32 14.67 -5.07
CA ASP A 243 -0.96 15.06 -5.48
C ASP A 243 -0.96 16.39 -6.26
N PHE A 244 -1.90 16.55 -7.19
CA PHE A 244 -2.08 17.83 -7.92
C PHE A 244 -2.40 18.99 -6.96
N LEU A 245 -3.33 18.80 -6.02
CA LEU A 245 -3.71 19.85 -5.07
C LEU A 245 -2.56 20.24 -4.12
N VAL A 246 -1.74 19.25 -3.72
CA VAL A 246 -0.53 19.49 -2.92
C VAL A 246 0.51 20.30 -3.71
N GLN A 247 0.66 20.05 -5.01
CA GLN A 247 1.52 20.86 -5.88
C GLN A 247 1.04 22.30 -5.97
N GLU A 248 -0.28 22.52 -6.10
CA GLU A 248 -0.84 23.88 -6.10
C GLU A 248 -0.64 24.59 -4.75
N LEU A 249 -0.86 23.91 -3.60
CA LEU A 249 -0.51 24.46 -2.29
C LEU A 249 0.95 24.94 -2.23
N ASN A 250 1.86 24.12 -2.71
CA ASN A 250 3.29 24.45 -2.72
C ASN A 250 3.58 25.67 -3.61
N ARG A 251 2.88 25.77 -4.75
CA ARG A 251 2.99 26.90 -5.66
C ARG A 251 2.57 28.19 -4.99
N GLU A 252 1.40 28.23 -4.34
CA GLU A 252 0.90 29.43 -3.66
C GLU A 252 1.82 29.82 -2.50
N VAL A 253 2.28 28.88 -1.69
CA VAL A 253 3.23 29.15 -0.60
C VAL A 253 4.58 29.70 -1.12
N ASN A 254 5.07 29.20 -2.27
CA ASN A 254 6.26 29.73 -2.91
C ASN A 254 6.07 31.21 -3.37
N THR A 255 4.91 31.52 -3.94
CA THR A 255 4.58 32.88 -4.38
C THR A 255 4.50 33.83 -3.19
N ILE A 256 3.81 33.44 -2.11
CA ILE A 256 3.79 34.20 -0.85
C ILE A 256 5.22 34.46 -0.37
N GLY A 257 6.07 33.42 -0.34
CA GLY A 257 7.45 33.56 0.09
C GLY A 257 8.30 34.51 -0.76
N SER A 258 8.05 34.54 -2.07
CA SER A 258 8.78 35.44 -2.99
C SER A 258 8.35 36.91 -2.87
N LYS A 259 7.10 37.18 -2.48
CA LYS A 259 6.55 38.51 -2.24
C LYS A 259 6.77 39.00 -0.82
N ALA A 260 7.04 38.11 0.13
CA ALA A 260 7.20 38.44 1.54
C ALA A 260 8.45 39.30 1.78
N SER A 261 8.22 40.48 2.30
CA SER A 261 9.26 41.41 2.75
C SER A 261 9.34 41.48 4.29
N ASP A 262 8.89 40.44 4.97
CA ASP A 262 8.79 40.34 6.43
C ASP A 262 9.32 39.02 6.96
N THR A 263 10.06 39.05 8.05
CA THR A 263 10.71 37.88 8.63
C THR A 263 9.70 36.88 9.21
N ALA A 264 8.61 37.39 9.81
CA ALA A 264 7.59 36.51 10.41
C ALA A 264 6.83 35.75 9.31
N ILE A 265 6.49 36.44 8.20
CA ILE A 265 5.87 35.78 7.03
C ILE A 265 6.83 34.76 6.41
N ALA A 266 8.13 35.10 6.29
CA ALA A 266 9.13 34.17 5.76
C ALA A 266 9.26 32.90 6.62
N GLN A 267 9.22 33.03 7.93
CA GLN A 267 9.25 31.88 8.86
C GLN A 267 7.98 31.01 8.74
N ALA A 268 6.81 31.64 8.64
CA ALA A 268 5.54 30.94 8.42
C ALA A 268 5.54 30.17 7.09
N VAL A 269 6.09 30.77 6.03
CA VAL A 269 6.27 30.11 4.72
C VAL A 269 7.19 28.89 4.81
N VAL A 270 8.31 28.98 5.53
CA VAL A 270 9.22 27.83 5.74
C VAL A 270 8.49 26.70 6.48
N SER A 271 7.74 27.04 7.52
CA SER A 271 6.94 26.07 8.27
C SER A 271 5.85 25.42 7.41
N ALA A 272 5.15 26.23 6.60
CA ALA A 272 4.13 25.71 5.68
C ALA A 272 4.72 24.75 4.62
N LYS A 273 5.89 25.06 4.07
CA LYS A 273 6.61 24.16 3.16
C LYS A 273 6.94 22.83 3.82
N GLY A 274 7.36 22.85 5.09
CA GLY A 274 7.61 21.64 5.86
C GLY A 274 6.36 20.76 6.03
N GLU A 275 5.20 21.37 6.30
CA GLU A 275 3.93 20.64 6.39
C GLU A 275 3.46 20.13 5.01
N ILE A 276 3.66 20.89 3.95
CA ILE A 276 3.33 20.48 2.57
C ILE A 276 4.18 19.29 2.13
N GLU A 277 5.46 19.24 2.46
CA GLU A 277 6.31 18.10 2.11
C GLU A 277 5.89 16.83 2.86
N LYS A 278 5.59 16.93 4.16
CA LYS A 278 5.02 15.81 4.93
C LYS A 278 3.68 15.34 4.32
N LEU A 279 2.83 16.27 3.93
CA LEU A 279 1.55 15.97 3.27
C LEU A 279 1.77 15.24 1.95
N ARG A 280 2.76 15.67 1.16
CA ARG A 280 3.12 15.04 -0.12
C ARG A 280 3.57 13.60 0.05
N GLU A 281 4.40 13.32 1.07
CA GLU A 281 4.84 11.95 1.38
C GLU A 281 3.66 11.04 1.72
N GLN A 282 2.67 11.53 2.47
CA GLN A 282 1.48 10.76 2.81
C GLN A 282 0.60 10.50 1.57
N VAL A 283 0.36 11.53 0.76
CA VAL A 283 -0.48 11.42 -0.45
C VAL A 283 0.06 10.39 -1.45
N GLN A 284 1.38 10.22 -1.55
CA GLN A 284 1.99 9.19 -2.40
C GLN A 284 1.62 7.75 -1.99
N ASN A 285 1.20 7.55 -0.75
CA ASN A 285 0.79 6.25 -0.21
C ASN A 285 -0.74 6.04 -0.22
N VAL A 286 -1.53 7.08 -0.54
CA VAL A 286 -3.00 7.01 -0.62
C VAL A 286 -3.45 6.33 -1.91
N GLU A 287 -4.44 5.47 -1.81
CA GLU A 287 -5.13 4.80 -2.93
C GLU A 287 -6.50 5.40 -3.19
#